data_8c4d292afc745110ff54c843efb6a8ee
#
_entry.id   8c4d292afc745110ff54c843efb6a8ee
#
_cell.length_a   1.000
_cell.length_b   1.000
_cell.length_c   1.000
_cell.angle_alpha   90.00
_cell.angle_beta   90.00
_cell.angle_gamma   90.00
#
_symmetry.space_group_name_H-M   'P 1'
#
loop_
_entity.id
_entity.type
_entity.pdbx_description
1 polymer ?
#
loop_
_entity_poly.entity_id
_entity_poly.type
_entity_poly.pdbx_seq_one_letter_code
_entity_poly.pdbx_strand_id
1 'polypeptide(L)'
;VQSEEYQELMANNRIYEQASHDLITNRNRLHKAIQLTFPEIEHLMVNPRGKNYWSIVLRFPHPDIVLETKEADIIDFLKGLTGIGKKRANDIAQSLIRLAKVACPAVKKNSAHIRGLKMAINNILNAEEECQTALQEMAKLAPKRDLEILTSIPGIGKNTALRIISELGDIRRFNNPSQLNAFVGVDPQVYESGNLTAHLSISKRGTAIGRKVLYLAINQIQSAKKAGNPCHIADYYEKRKRSSETASHKKAAIASIHKLLRTIFALIK
;
A
#
# COMPACT_ATOMS: atom_id res chain seq x y z
N VAL A 1 -4.94 -28.77 -9.20
CA VAL A 1 -5.11 -28.31 -7.82
C VAL A 1 -3.80 -27.66 -7.40
N GLN A 2 -3.83 -26.50 -6.75
CA GLN A 2 -2.62 -25.88 -6.20
C GLN A 2 -2.16 -26.65 -4.96
N SER A 3 -0.84 -26.68 -4.71
CA SER A 3 -0.31 -27.23 -3.46
C SER A 3 -0.80 -26.44 -2.25
N GLU A 4 -0.75 -27.06 -1.08
CA GLU A 4 -1.12 -26.44 0.19
C GLU A 4 -0.33 -25.15 0.46
N GLU A 5 0.98 -25.15 0.14
CA GLU A 5 1.85 -23.97 0.28
C GLU A 5 1.34 -22.75 -0.50
N TYR A 6 0.86 -22.93 -1.73
CA TYR A 6 0.30 -21.83 -2.52
C TYR A 6 -1.08 -21.41 -2.03
N GLN A 7 -1.84 -22.29 -1.41
CA GLN A 7 -3.11 -21.93 -0.76
C GLN A 7 -2.84 -21.06 0.47
N GLU A 8 -1.84 -21.43 1.28
CA GLU A 8 -1.40 -20.63 2.42
C GLU A 8 -0.82 -19.27 1.99
N LEU A 9 -0.02 -19.22 0.92
CA LEU A 9 0.43 -17.96 0.34
C LEU A 9 -0.73 -17.04 -0.02
N MET A 10 -1.75 -17.60 -0.67
CA MET A 10 -2.95 -16.84 -1.05
C MET A 10 -3.75 -16.39 0.17
N ALA A 11 -3.89 -17.22 1.20
CA ALA A 11 -4.57 -16.89 2.45
C ALA A 11 -3.87 -15.71 3.15
N ASN A 12 -2.54 -15.75 3.28
CA ASN A 12 -1.76 -14.66 3.84
C ASN A 12 -1.87 -13.36 3.03
N ASN A 13 -1.95 -13.44 1.68
CA ASN A 13 -2.20 -12.25 0.88
C ASN A 13 -3.62 -11.68 1.09
N ARG A 14 -4.63 -12.50 1.42
CA ARG A 14 -5.97 -12.02 1.80
C ARG A 14 -5.92 -11.28 3.14
N ILE A 15 -5.19 -11.80 4.13
CA ILE A 15 -4.96 -11.13 5.41
C ILE A 15 -4.27 -9.77 5.18
N TYR A 16 -3.20 -9.75 4.37
CA TYR A 16 -2.52 -8.52 4.00
C TYR A 16 -3.45 -7.48 3.35
N GLU A 17 -4.30 -7.89 2.42
CA GLU A 17 -5.25 -7.01 1.74
C GLU A 17 -6.29 -6.43 2.71
N GLN A 18 -6.81 -7.26 3.63
CA GLN A 18 -7.74 -6.82 4.67
C GLN A 18 -7.06 -5.81 5.60
N ALA A 19 -5.90 -6.14 6.15
CA ALA A 19 -5.14 -5.27 7.03
C ALA A 19 -4.75 -3.94 6.33
N SER A 20 -4.35 -4.00 5.06
CA SER A 20 -4.05 -2.81 4.25
C SER A 20 -5.28 -1.92 4.04
N HIS A 21 -6.46 -2.50 3.87
CA HIS A 21 -7.73 -1.76 3.79
C HIS A 21 -8.07 -1.10 5.12
N ASP A 22 -7.93 -1.84 6.23
CA ASP A 22 -8.20 -1.35 7.57
C ASP A 22 -7.25 -0.20 7.95
N LEU A 23 -5.99 -0.30 7.54
CA LEU A 23 -4.99 0.75 7.68
C LEU A 23 -5.45 2.07 7.02
N ILE A 24 -5.89 2.01 5.76
CA ILE A 24 -6.39 3.19 5.03
C ILE A 24 -7.65 3.75 5.71
N THR A 25 -8.58 2.88 6.07
CA THR A 25 -9.83 3.26 6.71
C THR A 25 -9.59 3.95 8.05
N ASN A 26 -8.71 3.39 8.90
CA ASN A 26 -8.42 3.97 10.20
C ASN A 26 -7.56 5.25 10.10
N ARG A 27 -6.70 5.40 9.10
CA ARG A 27 -6.02 6.68 8.81
C ARG A 27 -7.01 7.78 8.47
N ASN A 28 -8.02 7.48 7.66
CA ASN A 28 -9.08 8.45 7.34
C ASN A 28 -9.95 8.80 8.58
N ARG A 29 -10.24 7.83 9.44
CA ARG A 29 -10.94 8.05 10.72
C ARG A 29 -10.10 8.90 11.66
N LEU A 30 -8.82 8.62 11.78
CA LEU A 30 -7.88 9.41 12.58
C LEU A 30 -7.81 10.85 12.11
N HIS A 31 -7.64 11.08 10.80
CA HIS A 31 -7.64 12.44 10.25
C HIS A 31 -8.90 13.21 10.62
N LYS A 32 -10.10 12.60 10.43
CA LYS A 32 -11.38 13.24 10.82
C LYS A 32 -11.45 13.53 12.32
N ALA A 33 -10.93 12.64 13.17
CA ALA A 33 -10.93 12.84 14.61
C ALA A 33 -9.97 13.97 15.02
N ILE A 34 -8.77 14.04 14.41
CA ILE A 34 -7.80 15.11 14.62
C ILE A 34 -8.41 16.48 14.28
N GLN A 35 -9.14 16.58 13.16
CA GLN A 35 -9.81 17.83 12.76
C GLN A 35 -10.80 18.37 13.80
N LEU A 36 -11.33 17.51 14.67
CA LEU A 36 -12.23 17.91 15.75
C LEU A 36 -11.50 18.18 17.08
N THR A 37 -10.38 17.49 17.32
CA THR A 37 -9.71 17.48 18.63
C THR A 37 -8.48 18.38 18.70
N PHE A 38 -7.61 18.35 17.69
CA PHE A 38 -6.37 19.14 17.62
C PHE A 38 -5.86 19.21 16.17
N PRO A 39 -6.53 19.98 15.28
CA PRO A 39 -6.17 20.02 13.85
C PRO A 39 -4.73 20.48 13.59
N GLU A 40 -4.21 21.41 14.38
CA GLU A 40 -2.88 21.99 14.20
C GLU A 40 -1.74 20.97 14.43
N ILE A 41 -2.00 19.85 15.12
CA ILE A 41 -0.99 18.81 15.39
C ILE A 41 -0.51 18.13 14.11
N GLU A 42 -1.28 18.17 13.02
CA GLU A 42 -0.87 17.62 11.72
C GLU A 42 0.36 18.35 11.14
N HIS A 43 0.60 19.58 11.55
CA HIS A 43 1.77 20.37 11.15
C HIS A 43 3.00 20.19 12.03
N LEU A 44 2.91 19.34 13.07
CA LEU A 44 4.01 19.12 14.02
C LEU A 44 5.21 18.41 13.39
N MET A 45 4.97 17.50 12.48
CA MET A 45 6.02 16.65 11.86
C MET A 45 5.88 16.62 10.34
N VAL A 46 7.02 16.57 9.64
CA VAL A 46 7.08 16.44 8.17
C VAL A 46 6.38 15.15 7.68
N ASN A 47 6.47 14.07 8.48
CA ASN A 47 5.76 12.83 8.19
C ASN A 47 4.73 12.52 9.28
N PRO A 48 3.45 12.90 9.09
CA PRO A 48 2.37 12.64 10.04
C PRO A 48 1.83 11.19 9.95
N ARG A 49 2.61 10.26 9.42
CA ARG A 49 2.23 8.85 9.24
C ARG A 49 3.18 7.87 9.93
N GLY A 50 4.14 8.39 10.69
CA GLY A 50 5.14 7.57 11.38
C GLY A 50 4.71 7.19 12.81
N LYS A 51 5.28 6.11 13.34
CA LYS A 51 5.00 5.61 14.71
C LYS A 51 5.20 6.70 15.78
N ASN A 52 6.25 7.52 15.65
CA ASN A 52 6.50 8.63 16.59
C ASN A 52 5.37 9.67 16.58
N TYR A 53 4.85 10.02 15.39
CA TYR A 53 3.72 10.94 15.30
C TYR A 53 2.48 10.37 16.00
N TRP A 54 2.15 9.12 15.76
CA TRP A 54 1.01 8.49 16.43
C TRP A 54 1.18 8.38 17.94
N SER A 55 2.40 8.09 18.42
CA SER A 55 2.70 8.10 19.86
C SER A 55 2.50 9.49 20.47
N ILE A 56 2.88 10.56 19.76
CA ILE A 56 2.65 11.94 20.21
C ILE A 56 1.14 12.23 20.25
N VAL A 57 0.40 11.91 19.20
CA VAL A 57 -1.05 12.13 19.14
C VAL A 57 -1.81 11.30 20.20
N LEU A 58 -1.37 10.08 20.49
CA LEU A 58 -1.92 9.26 21.58
C LEU A 58 -1.74 9.91 22.95
N ARG A 59 -0.56 10.49 23.18
CA ARG A 59 -0.20 11.13 24.47
C ARG A 59 -0.86 12.49 24.59
N PHE A 60 -0.93 13.27 23.50
CA PHE A 60 -1.41 14.63 23.43
C PHE A 60 -2.53 14.80 22.40
N PRO A 61 -3.70 14.17 22.61
CA PRO A 61 -4.79 14.18 21.63
C PRO A 61 -5.60 15.49 21.63
N HIS A 62 -5.32 16.45 22.54
CA HIS A 62 -6.02 17.70 22.70
C HIS A 62 -5.06 18.80 23.17
N PRO A 63 -5.20 20.05 22.71
CA PRO A 63 -4.31 21.15 23.10
C PRO A 63 -4.28 21.41 24.60
N ASP A 64 -5.42 21.33 25.31
CA ASP A 64 -5.45 21.52 26.77
C ASP A 64 -4.54 20.52 27.50
N ILE A 65 -4.45 19.27 27.02
CA ILE A 65 -3.58 18.26 27.64
C ILE A 65 -2.10 18.67 27.48
N VAL A 66 -1.74 19.26 26.35
CA VAL A 66 -0.37 19.78 26.14
C VAL A 66 -0.09 20.92 27.12
N LEU A 67 -1.02 21.89 27.22
CA LEU A 67 -0.85 23.09 28.05
C LEU A 67 -0.88 22.78 29.56
N GLU A 68 -1.55 21.71 29.98
CA GLU A 68 -1.56 21.23 31.37
C GLU A 68 -0.33 20.40 31.73
N THR A 69 0.44 19.92 30.74
CA THR A 69 1.64 19.12 30.94
C THR A 69 2.86 20.01 31.04
N LYS A 70 3.74 19.77 32.03
CA LYS A 70 5.00 20.53 32.15
C LYS A 70 5.89 20.26 30.93
N GLU A 71 6.58 21.28 30.46
CA GLU A 71 7.48 21.19 29.30
C GLU A 71 8.56 20.11 29.49
N ALA A 72 9.10 19.96 30.71
CA ALA A 72 10.08 18.92 31.03
C ALA A 72 9.52 17.50 30.80
N ASP A 73 8.27 17.25 31.16
CA ASP A 73 7.60 15.95 30.99
C ASP A 73 7.31 15.65 29.52
N ILE A 74 6.99 16.70 28.73
CA ILE A 74 6.85 16.58 27.27
C ILE A 74 8.19 16.19 26.64
N ILE A 75 9.28 16.86 27.01
CA ILE A 75 10.61 16.60 26.49
C ILE A 75 11.06 15.17 26.86
N ASP A 76 10.84 14.73 28.09
CA ASP A 76 11.23 13.40 28.54
C ASP A 76 10.44 12.30 27.84
N PHE A 77 9.14 12.49 27.60
CA PHE A 77 8.34 11.60 26.76
C PHE A 77 8.92 11.52 25.33
N LEU A 78 9.24 12.67 24.72
CA LEU A 78 9.76 12.71 23.35
C LEU A 78 11.13 12.06 23.21
N LYS A 79 12.03 12.16 24.22
CA LYS A 79 13.33 11.45 24.26
C LYS A 79 13.17 9.94 24.29
N GLY A 80 12.08 9.43 24.86
CA GLY A 80 11.76 8.01 24.88
C GLY A 80 11.35 7.45 23.51
N LEU A 81 11.08 8.30 22.53
CA LEU A 81 10.71 7.88 21.19
C LEU A 81 11.95 7.54 20.35
N THR A 82 11.84 6.48 19.54
CA THR A 82 12.94 5.98 18.71
C THR A 82 13.47 7.05 17.74
N GLY A 83 14.78 7.31 17.77
CA GLY A 83 15.44 8.24 16.83
C GLY A 83 15.18 9.73 17.13
N ILE A 84 14.72 10.09 18.33
CA ILE A 84 14.57 11.47 18.79
C ILE A 84 15.63 11.79 19.83
N GLY A 85 16.69 12.49 19.43
CA GLY A 85 17.72 13.01 20.32
C GLY A 85 17.28 14.27 21.09
N LYS A 86 18.05 14.67 22.12
CA LYS A 86 17.74 15.77 23.05
C LYS A 86 17.36 17.09 22.32
N LYS A 87 18.14 17.52 21.33
CA LYS A 87 17.87 18.76 20.58
C LYS A 87 16.52 18.68 19.86
N ARG A 88 16.30 17.60 19.12
CA ARG A 88 15.05 17.39 18.37
C ARG A 88 13.83 17.25 19.29
N ALA A 89 13.99 16.64 20.48
CA ALA A 89 12.92 16.57 21.47
C ALA A 89 12.51 17.97 21.95
N ASN A 90 13.49 18.85 22.24
CA ASN A 90 13.21 20.23 22.61
C ASN A 90 12.49 21.00 21.48
N ASP A 91 12.97 20.89 20.24
CA ASP A 91 12.35 21.57 19.07
C ASP A 91 10.90 21.12 18.85
N ILE A 92 10.63 19.80 18.98
CA ILE A 92 9.27 19.25 18.86
C ILE A 92 8.39 19.72 20.03
N ALA A 93 8.90 19.70 21.28
CA ALA A 93 8.14 20.14 22.45
C ALA A 93 7.71 21.62 22.33
N GLN A 94 8.64 22.49 21.98
CA GLN A 94 8.34 23.91 21.76
C GLN A 94 7.33 24.13 20.63
N SER A 95 7.46 23.37 19.53
CA SER A 95 6.51 23.42 18.42
C SER A 95 5.13 22.93 18.83
N LEU A 96 5.04 21.82 19.60
CA LEU A 96 3.79 21.28 20.12
C LEU A 96 3.08 22.26 21.05
N ILE A 97 3.82 22.89 21.98
CA ILE A 97 3.28 23.90 22.90
C ILE A 97 2.81 25.14 22.12
N ARG A 98 3.57 25.58 21.13
CA ARG A 98 3.17 26.72 20.27
C ARG A 98 1.89 26.41 19.51
N LEU A 99 1.77 25.22 18.90
CA LEU A 99 0.56 24.79 18.20
C LEU A 99 -0.62 24.71 19.16
N ALA A 100 -0.43 24.18 20.37
CA ALA A 100 -1.49 24.08 21.37
C ALA A 100 -2.02 25.46 21.84
N LYS A 101 -1.15 26.48 21.89
CA LYS A 101 -1.57 27.84 22.27
C LYS A 101 -2.47 28.53 21.24
N VAL A 102 -2.35 28.19 19.98
CA VAL A 102 -3.14 28.78 18.88
C VAL A 102 -4.26 27.87 18.40
N ALA A 103 -4.34 26.68 18.95
CA ALA A 103 -5.30 25.67 18.53
C ALA A 103 -6.75 26.06 18.91
N CYS A 104 -7.68 25.70 18.01
CA CYS A 104 -9.10 25.94 18.20
C CYS A 104 -9.88 24.60 18.06
N PRO A 105 -9.85 23.73 19.08
CA PRO A 105 -10.55 22.43 19.04
C PRO A 105 -12.06 22.63 19.00
N ALA A 106 -12.75 21.80 18.21
CA ALA A 106 -14.22 21.82 18.14
C ALA A 106 -14.87 21.06 19.30
N VAL A 107 -14.12 20.29 20.08
CA VAL A 107 -14.62 19.45 21.18
C VAL A 107 -13.77 19.64 22.43
N LYS A 108 -14.32 19.30 23.60
CA LYS A 108 -13.59 19.36 24.87
C LYS A 108 -12.65 18.15 25.03
N LYS A 109 -11.60 18.29 25.85
CA LYS A 109 -10.60 17.22 26.12
C LYS A 109 -11.17 15.92 26.67
N ASN A 110 -12.37 15.94 27.27
CA ASN A 110 -13.06 14.76 27.80
C ASN A 110 -14.10 14.19 26.83
N SER A 111 -14.15 14.64 25.60
CA SER A 111 -15.09 14.18 24.58
C SER A 111 -14.87 12.71 24.19
N ALA A 112 -15.93 12.01 23.82
CA ALA A 112 -15.85 10.68 23.23
C ALA A 112 -15.00 10.64 21.94
N HIS A 113 -14.85 11.77 21.24
CA HIS A 113 -13.99 11.89 20.06
C HIS A 113 -12.52 11.59 20.39
N ILE A 114 -12.04 11.94 21.60
CA ILE A 114 -10.67 11.58 22.05
C ILE A 114 -10.52 10.05 22.16
N ARG A 115 -11.52 9.35 22.67
CA ARG A 115 -11.52 7.88 22.72
C ARG A 115 -11.52 7.28 21.31
N GLY A 116 -12.34 7.82 20.41
CA GLY A 116 -12.37 7.42 19.00
C GLY A 116 -11.04 7.62 18.28
N LEU A 117 -10.37 8.76 18.54
CA LEU A 117 -9.03 9.04 18.02
C LEU A 117 -8.00 7.99 18.49
N LYS A 118 -7.96 7.71 19.79
CA LYS A 118 -7.05 6.71 20.36
C LYS A 118 -7.32 5.31 19.80
N MET A 119 -8.58 4.94 19.64
CA MET A 119 -8.98 3.68 19.03
C MET A 119 -8.53 3.59 17.55
N ALA A 120 -8.65 4.67 16.77
CA ALA A 120 -8.20 4.70 15.40
C ALA A 120 -6.67 4.49 15.29
N ILE A 121 -5.88 5.09 16.19
CA ILE A 121 -4.42 4.90 16.22
C ILE A 121 -4.07 3.45 16.56
N ASN A 122 -4.68 2.86 17.60
CA ASN A 122 -4.43 1.47 17.97
C ASN A 122 -4.75 0.52 16.80
N ASN A 123 -5.87 0.75 16.10
CA ASN A 123 -6.23 -0.03 14.92
C ASN A 123 -5.23 0.16 13.77
N ILE A 124 -4.63 1.35 13.60
CA ILE A 124 -3.55 1.60 12.63
C ILE A 124 -2.33 0.75 12.99
N LEU A 125 -1.90 0.77 14.26
CA LEU A 125 -0.73 0.02 14.71
C LEU A 125 -0.92 -1.49 14.52
N ASN A 126 -2.08 -2.02 14.92
CA ASN A 126 -2.42 -3.43 14.72
C ASN A 126 -2.45 -3.80 13.23
N ALA A 127 -3.07 -2.98 12.39
CA ALA A 127 -3.13 -3.25 10.96
C ALA A 127 -1.74 -3.21 10.28
N GLU A 128 -0.83 -2.35 10.75
CA GLU A 128 0.57 -2.35 10.26
C GLU A 128 1.31 -3.62 10.67
N GLU A 129 1.11 -4.09 11.91
CA GLU A 129 1.70 -5.32 12.40
C GLU A 129 1.20 -6.54 11.61
N GLU A 130 -0.12 -6.64 11.38
CA GLU A 130 -0.71 -7.69 10.55
C GLU A 130 -0.20 -7.67 9.11
N CYS A 131 -0.04 -6.49 8.49
CA CYS A 131 0.57 -6.38 7.17
C CYS A 131 2.00 -6.92 7.14
N GLN A 132 2.81 -6.63 8.18
CA GLN A 132 4.18 -7.10 8.27
C GLN A 132 4.24 -8.61 8.50
N THR A 133 3.42 -9.13 9.41
CA THR A 133 3.32 -10.56 9.71
C THR A 133 2.93 -11.35 8.47
N ALA A 134 1.88 -10.93 7.76
CA ALA A 134 1.45 -11.58 6.54
C ALA A 134 2.55 -11.62 5.46
N LEU A 135 3.31 -10.51 5.30
CA LEU A 135 4.46 -10.48 4.39
C LEU A 135 5.60 -11.41 4.82
N GLN A 136 5.85 -11.54 6.11
CA GLN A 136 6.87 -12.44 6.65
C GLN A 136 6.49 -13.90 6.42
N GLU A 137 5.22 -14.26 6.68
CA GLU A 137 4.73 -15.62 6.42
C GLU A 137 4.77 -15.95 4.92
N MET A 138 4.33 -15.03 4.06
CA MET A 138 4.48 -15.22 2.60
C MET A 138 5.95 -15.41 2.19
N ALA A 139 6.88 -14.68 2.81
CA ALA A 139 8.31 -14.78 2.48
C ALA A 139 8.93 -16.14 2.89
N LYS A 140 8.40 -16.82 3.90
CA LYS A 140 8.82 -18.16 4.32
C LYS A 140 8.37 -19.22 3.32
N LEU A 141 7.16 -19.06 2.77
CA LEU A 141 6.51 -20.04 1.90
C LEU A 141 6.87 -19.86 0.41
N ALA A 142 7.19 -18.63 0.00
CA ALA A 142 7.41 -18.33 -1.42
C ALA A 142 8.67 -19.03 -1.98
N PRO A 143 8.59 -19.65 -3.18
CA PRO A 143 9.75 -20.22 -3.85
C PRO A 143 10.85 -19.17 -4.06
N LYS A 144 12.04 -19.41 -3.50
CA LYS A 144 13.16 -18.44 -3.52
C LYS A 144 13.52 -18.00 -4.93
N ARG A 145 13.62 -18.97 -5.87
CA ARG A 145 13.94 -18.71 -7.28
C ARG A 145 12.91 -17.77 -7.93
N ASP A 146 11.62 -18.02 -7.72
CA ASP A 146 10.55 -17.21 -8.31
C ASP A 146 10.55 -15.79 -7.73
N LEU A 147 10.85 -15.68 -6.43
CA LEU A 147 11.01 -14.38 -5.75
C LEU A 147 12.21 -13.59 -6.30
N GLU A 148 13.37 -14.23 -6.50
CA GLU A 148 14.55 -13.63 -7.10
C GLU A 148 14.28 -13.15 -8.53
N ILE A 149 13.64 -13.98 -9.35
CA ILE A 149 13.24 -13.63 -10.71
C ILE A 149 12.34 -12.40 -10.73
N LEU A 150 11.29 -12.37 -9.91
CA LEU A 150 10.37 -11.25 -9.88
C LEU A 150 11.01 -9.97 -9.37
N THR A 151 11.87 -10.06 -8.36
CA THR A 151 12.57 -8.89 -7.81
C THR A 151 13.67 -8.37 -8.74
N SER A 152 14.14 -9.14 -9.71
CA SER A 152 15.07 -8.70 -10.73
C SER A 152 14.44 -7.74 -11.76
N ILE A 153 13.11 -7.70 -11.83
CA ILE A 153 12.39 -6.79 -12.72
C ILE A 153 12.38 -5.39 -12.08
N PRO A 154 12.96 -4.36 -12.75
CA PRO A 154 12.97 -3.00 -12.21
C PRO A 154 11.60 -2.49 -11.77
N GLY A 155 11.49 -2.05 -10.53
CA GLY A 155 10.24 -1.56 -9.92
C GLY A 155 9.44 -2.62 -9.18
N ILE A 156 9.74 -3.91 -9.31
CA ILE A 156 9.09 -4.96 -8.52
C ILE A 156 9.91 -5.23 -7.25
N GLY A 157 9.49 -4.64 -6.13
CA GLY A 157 10.09 -4.92 -4.82
C GLY A 157 9.58 -6.23 -4.21
N LYS A 158 10.27 -6.70 -3.15
CA LYS A 158 9.98 -7.97 -2.46
C LYS A 158 8.49 -8.14 -2.12
N ASN A 159 7.86 -7.11 -1.55
CA ASN A 159 6.45 -7.19 -1.14
C ASN A 159 5.51 -7.38 -2.35
N THR A 160 5.76 -6.67 -3.45
CA THR A 160 4.96 -6.81 -4.67
C THR A 160 5.19 -8.18 -5.31
N ALA A 161 6.44 -8.68 -5.32
CA ALA A 161 6.78 -10.00 -5.83
C ALA A 161 6.07 -11.12 -5.05
N LEU A 162 6.09 -11.08 -3.71
CA LEU A 162 5.38 -12.03 -2.85
C LEU A 162 3.89 -12.07 -3.17
N ARG A 163 3.27 -10.92 -3.31
CA ARG A 163 1.84 -10.80 -3.63
C ARG A 163 1.51 -11.28 -5.04
N ILE A 164 2.40 -11.08 -6.01
CA ILE A 164 2.25 -11.64 -7.37
C ILE A 164 2.32 -13.17 -7.31
N ILE A 165 3.30 -13.74 -6.61
CA ILE A 165 3.44 -15.19 -6.43
C ILE A 165 2.18 -15.77 -5.77
N SER A 166 1.69 -15.13 -4.71
CA SER A 166 0.49 -15.57 -3.99
C SER A 166 -0.76 -15.60 -4.88
N GLU A 167 -0.92 -14.63 -5.78
CA GLU A 167 -2.09 -14.54 -6.66
C GLU A 167 -2.00 -15.44 -7.90
N LEU A 168 -0.80 -15.63 -8.45
CA LEU A 168 -0.62 -16.44 -9.63
C LEU A 168 -0.50 -17.93 -9.28
N GLY A 169 0.00 -18.25 -8.07
CA GLY A 169 0.32 -19.62 -7.68
C GLY A 169 1.46 -20.20 -8.49
N ASP A 170 1.53 -21.54 -8.61
CA ASP A 170 2.55 -22.20 -9.44
C ASP A 170 2.31 -21.90 -10.93
N ILE A 171 3.20 -21.07 -11.48
CA ILE A 171 3.13 -20.65 -12.89
C ILE A 171 3.43 -21.83 -13.83
N ARG A 172 4.15 -22.85 -13.38
CA ARG A 172 4.54 -24.03 -14.19
C ARG A 172 3.35 -24.88 -14.58
N ARG A 173 2.22 -24.77 -13.88
CA ARG A 173 0.95 -25.45 -14.21
C ARG A 173 0.28 -24.95 -15.49
N PHE A 174 0.62 -23.75 -15.97
CA PHE A 174 0.07 -23.21 -17.20
C PHE A 174 0.87 -23.69 -18.42
N ASN A 175 0.20 -24.05 -19.49
CA ASN A 175 0.85 -24.51 -20.73
C ASN A 175 1.39 -23.33 -21.56
N ASN A 176 0.74 -22.17 -21.48
CA ASN A 176 1.11 -20.98 -22.23
C ASN A 176 0.73 -19.69 -21.50
N PRO A 177 1.32 -18.53 -21.87
CA PRO A 177 1.01 -17.25 -21.24
C PRO A 177 -0.44 -16.80 -21.39
N SER A 178 -1.16 -17.25 -22.41
CA SER A 178 -2.56 -16.88 -22.62
C SER A 178 -3.46 -17.46 -21.54
N GLN A 179 -3.18 -18.70 -21.09
CA GLN A 179 -3.86 -19.29 -19.94
C GLN A 179 -3.64 -18.49 -18.66
N LEU A 180 -2.43 -17.97 -18.45
CA LEU A 180 -2.12 -17.13 -17.30
C LEU A 180 -2.87 -15.77 -17.36
N ASN A 181 -2.98 -15.17 -18.56
CA ASN A 181 -3.78 -13.95 -18.76
C ASN A 181 -5.27 -14.20 -18.45
N ALA A 182 -5.82 -15.31 -18.95
CA ALA A 182 -7.21 -15.71 -18.70
C ALA A 182 -7.46 -16.02 -17.21
N PHE A 183 -6.50 -16.68 -16.54
CA PHE A 183 -6.58 -16.97 -15.10
C PHE A 183 -6.67 -15.68 -14.26
N VAL A 184 -5.92 -14.66 -14.61
CA VAL A 184 -6.00 -13.34 -13.95
C VAL A 184 -7.24 -12.55 -14.39
N GLY A 185 -7.82 -12.89 -15.54
CA GLY A 185 -8.98 -12.20 -16.11
C GLY A 185 -8.65 -10.84 -16.70
N VAL A 186 -7.47 -10.73 -17.33
CA VAL A 186 -7.06 -9.54 -18.09
C VAL A 186 -7.21 -9.74 -19.60
N ASP A 187 -7.59 -10.93 -20.06
CA ASP A 187 -7.91 -11.25 -21.44
C ASP A 187 -9.07 -10.40 -21.94
N PRO A 188 -9.06 -9.91 -23.19
CA PRO A 188 -10.16 -9.16 -23.76
C PRO A 188 -11.37 -10.08 -23.96
N GLN A 189 -12.55 -9.56 -23.63
CA GLN A 189 -13.80 -10.18 -24.05
C GLN A 189 -14.05 -9.82 -25.51
N VAL A 190 -14.27 -10.85 -26.33
CA VAL A 190 -14.73 -10.69 -27.71
C VAL A 190 -16.14 -11.25 -27.78
N TYR A 191 -17.06 -10.43 -28.27
CA TYR A 191 -18.41 -10.87 -28.58
C TYR A 191 -18.53 -10.96 -30.09
N GLU A 192 -18.80 -12.16 -30.57
CA GLU A 192 -19.03 -12.41 -32.00
C GLU A 192 -20.45 -12.97 -32.17
N SER A 193 -21.27 -12.29 -32.99
CA SER A 193 -22.59 -12.74 -33.36
C SER A 193 -22.79 -12.44 -34.84
N GLY A 194 -22.66 -13.47 -35.65
CA GLY A 194 -22.71 -13.32 -37.12
C GLY A 194 -21.60 -12.38 -37.62
N ASN A 195 -21.97 -11.33 -38.30
CA ASN A 195 -21.04 -10.33 -38.86
C ASN A 195 -20.64 -9.24 -37.85
N LEU A 196 -21.11 -9.30 -36.62
CA LEU A 196 -20.86 -8.29 -35.60
C LEU A 196 -19.77 -8.77 -34.63
N THR A 197 -18.59 -8.13 -34.68
CA THR A 197 -17.51 -8.33 -33.73
C THR A 197 -17.40 -7.10 -32.84
N ALA A 198 -17.63 -7.24 -31.52
CA ALA A 198 -17.45 -6.16 -30.55
C ALA A 198 -16.34 -6.49 -29.57
N HIS A 199 -15.34 -5.62 -29.50
CA HIS A 199 -14.30 -5.68 -28.48
C HIS A 199 -14.81 -5.04 -27.18
N LEU A 200 -15.11 -5.88 -26.20
CA LEU A 200 -15.57 -5.46 -24.88
C LEU A 200 -14.39 -5.17 -23.93
N SER A 201 -14.69 -4.96 -22.65
CA SER A 201 -13.67 -4.82 -21.61
C SER A 201 -12.95 -6.15 -21.35
N ILE A 202 -11.97 -6.14 -20.43
CA ILE A 202 -11.34 -7.38 -19.95
C ILE A 202 -12.35 -8.31 -19.27
N SER A 203 -12.13 -9.61 -19.31
CA SER A 203 -13.07 -10.65 -18.83
C SER A 203 -13.39 -10.56 -17.34
N LYS A 204 -12.44 -10.11 -16.52
CA LYS A 204 -12.51 -10.01 -15.04
C LYS A 204 -12.88 -11.33 -14.35
N ARG A 205 -12.78 -12.48 -15.02
CA ARG A 205 -13.12 -13.80 -14.47
C ARG A 205 -12.20 -14.26 -13.35
N GLY A 206 -10.96 -13.74 -13.32
CA GLY A 206 -9.98 -14.05 -12.28
C GLY A 206 -10.09 -13.12 -11.04
N THR A 207 -9.11 -13.28 -10.14
CA THR A 207 -9.08 -12.54 -8.88
C THR A 207 -8.92 -11.02 -9.08
N ALA A 208 -9.76 -10.23 -8.42
CA ALA A 208 -9.66 -8.77 -8.43
C ALA A 208 -8.36 -8.29 -7.76
N ILE A 209 -7.90 -9.01 -6.73
CA ILE A 209 -6.66 -8.70 -6.00
C ILE A 209 -5.45 -8.93 -6.91
N GLY A 210 -5.40 -10.02 -7.66
CA GLY A 210 -4.33 -10.27 -8.63
C GLY A 210 -4.23 -9.16 -9.67
N ARG A 211 -5.35 -8.72 -10.23
CA ARG A 211 -5.37 -7.57 -11.16
C ARG A 211 -4.90 -6.28 -10.51
N LYS A 212 -5.30 -6.01 -9.26
CA LYS A 212 -4.85 -4.86 -8.46
C LYS A 212 -3.34 -4.88 -8.25
N VAL A 213 -2.79 -6.02 -7.84
CA VAL A 213 -1.34 -6.19 -7.60
C VAL A 213 -0.54 -5.98 -8.88
N LEU A 214 -0.97 -6.58 -9.99
CA LEU A 214 -0.31 -6.41 -11.29
C LEU A 214 -0.40 -4.96 -11.81
N TYR A 215 -1.52 -4.29 -11.60
CA TYR A 215 -1.66 -2.87 -11.93
C TYR A 215 -0.71 -2.00 -11.11
N LEU A 216 -0.58 -2.27 -9.80
CA LEU A 216 0.40 -1.60 -8.94
C LEU A 216 1.83 -1.87 -9.40
N ALA A 217 2.15 -3.11 -9.80
CA ALA A 217 3.46 -3.45 -10.35
C ALA A 217 3.79 -2.63 -11.60
N ILE A 218 2.84 -2.43 -12.54
CA ILE A 218 3.06 -1.56 -13.71
C ILE A 218 3.35 -0.11 -13.30
N ASN A 219 2.63 0.44 -12.30
CA ASN A 219 2.90 1.79 -11.80
C ASN A 219 4.28 1.91 -11.16
N GLN A 220 4.71 0.90 -10.41
CA GLN A 220 6.05 0.84 -9.80
C GLN A 220 7.15 0.73 -10.87
N ILE A 221 6.95 -0.07 -11.91
CA ILE A 221 7.84 -0.17 -13.07
C ILE A 221 7.98 1.19 -13.77
N GLN A 222 6.88 1.93 -13.94
CA GLN A 222 6.93 3.29 -14.50
C GLN A 222 7.71 4.26 -13.59
N SER A 223 7.53 4.15 -12.28
CA SER A 223 8.28 4.95 -11.30
C SER A 223 9.77 4.62 -11.31
N ALA A 224 10.13 3.34 -11.42
CA ALA A 224 11.53 2.90 -11.53
C ALA A 224 12.20 3.46 -12.79
N LYS A 225 11.51 3.47 -13.93
CA LYS A 225 12.02 4.09 -15.17
C LYS A 225 12.30 5.58 -14.98
N LYS A 226 11.40 6.32 -14.34
CA LYS A 226 11.60 7.75 -14.03
C LYS A 226 12.80 7.98 -13.10
N ALA A 227 13.11 7.01 -12.24
CA ALA A 227 14.27 7.02 -11.36
C ALA A 227 15.57 6.51 -12.01
N GLY A 228 15.59 6.31 -13.33
CA GLY A 228 16.79 5.91 -14.08
C GLY A 228 16.98 4.40 -14.25
N ASN A 229 15.99 3.58 -13.85
CA ASN A 229 16.03 2.11 -14.01
C ASN A 229 15.00 1.64 -15.05
N PRO A 230 15.25 1.81 -16.36
CA PRO A 230 14.31 1.45 -17.41
C PRO A 230 14.24 -0.06 -17.62
N CYS A 231 13.11 -0.53 -18.16
CA CYS A 231 12.96 -1.88 -18.67
C CYS A 231 11.97 -1.93 -19.84
N HIS A 232 12.04 -2.99 -20.64
CA HIS A 232 11.21 -3.15 -21.84
C HIS A 232 9.69 -3.10 -21.59
N ILE A 233 9.25 -3.40 -20.38
CA ILE A 233 7.82 -3.30 -19.99
C ILE A 233 7.41 -1.84 -19.87
N ALA A 234 8.28 -1.00 -19.27
CA ALA A 234 8.06 0.44 -19.17
C ALA A 234 8.04 1.11 -20.55
N ASP A 235 8.95 0.71 -21.45
CA ASP A 235 8.99 1.21 -22.83
C ASP A 235 7.74 0.82 -23.60
N TYR A 236 7.28 -0.41 -23.43
CA TYR A 236 6.04 -0.89 -24.04
C TYR A 236 4.82 -0.11 -23.55
N TYR A 237 4.76 0.19 -22.24
CA TYR A 237 3.68 1.04 -21.69
C TYR A 237 3.65 2.42 -22.35
N GLU A 238 4.80 3.09 -22.47
CA GLU A 238 4.87 4.41 -23.09
C GLU A 238 4.50 4.37 -24.58
N LYS A 239 5.01 3.36 -25.31
CA LYS A 239 4.62 3.15 -26.70
C LYS A 239 3.13 3.01 -26.85
N ARG A 240 2.47 2.21 -25.99
CA ARG A 240 1.02 2.00 -26.02
C ARG A 240 0.25 3.25 -25.63
N LYS A 241 0.76 4.04 -24.68
CA LYS A 241 0.13 5.30 -24.29
C LYS A 241 0.18 6.34 -25.41
N ARG A 242 1.28 6.40 -26.18
CA ARG A 242 1.46 7.35 -27.30
C ARG A 242 0.67 6.95 -28.55
N SER A 243 0.51 5.65 -28.82
CA SER A 243 -0.18 5.14 -30.01
C SER A 243 -1.72 5.12 -29.91
N SER A 244 -2.29 5.49 -28.78
CA SER A 244 -3.73 5.51 -28.58
C SER A 244 -4.27 6.92 -28.78
N GLU A 245 -5.20 7.11 -29.72
CA GLU A 245 -5.91 8.39 -29.92
C GLU A 245 -6.53 8.93 -28.64
N THR A 246 -6.92 8.06 -27.71
CA THR A 246 -7.51 8.41 -26.41
C THR A 246 -6.54 8.24 -25.25
N ALA A 247 -5.22 8.33 -25.43
CA ALA A 247 -4.14 8.31 -24.41
C ALA A 247 -4.52 7.66 -23.05
N SER A 248 -5.26 6.54 -23.06
CA SER A 248 -5.83 5.94 -21.85
C SER A 248 -4.76 5.22 -21.05
N HIS A 249 -4.42 5.77 -19.88
CA HIS A 249 -3.54 5.16 -18.90
C HIS A 249 -3.95 3.71 -18.55
N LYS A 250 -5.26 3.48 -18.37
CA LYS A 250 -5.79 2.15 -18.03
C LYS A 250 -5.57 1.13 -19.14
N LYS A 251 -5.82 1.50 -20.41
CA LYS A 251 -5.60 0.62 -21.56
C LYS A 251 -4.13 0.27 -21.71
N ALA A 252 -3.22 1.25 -21.60
CA ALA A 252 -1.78 1.02 -21.66
C ALA A 252 -1.31 0.14 -20.51
N ALA A 253 -1.83 0.32 -19.28
CA ALA A 253 -1.51 -0.50 -18.14
C ALA A 253 -1.93 -1.98 -18.33
N ILE A 254 -3.16 -2.24 -18.80
CA ILE A 254 -3.63 -3.60 -19.08
C ILE A 254 -2.75 -4.28 -20.15
N ALA A 255 -2.45 -3.58 -21.27
CA ALA A 255 -1.55 -4.11 -22.27
C ALA A 255 -0.16 -4.44 -21.71
N SER A 256 0.33 -3.62 -20.78
CA SER A 256 1.61 -3.85 -20.11
C SER A 256 1.56 -4.99 -19.10
N ILE A 257 0.40 -5.24 -18.46
CA ILE A 257 0.19 -6.43 -17.63
C ILE A 257 0.31 -7.70 -18.48
N HIS A 258 -0.26 -7.74 -19.67
CA HIS A 258 -0.07 -8.88 -20.60
C HIS A 258 1.42 -9.10 -20.94
N LYS A 259 2.17 -8.02 -21.17
CA LYS A 259 3.60 -8.09 -21.42
C LYS A 259 4.35 -8.61 -20.19
N LEU A 260 4.03 -8.09 -19.00
CA LEU A 260 4.60 -8.53 -17.73
C LEU A 260 4.35 -10.02 -17.48
N LEU A 261 3.11 -10.49 -17.62
CA LEU A 261 2.76 -11.89 -17.41
C LEU A 261 3.48 -12.83 -18.39
N ARG A 262 3.64 -12.44 -19.67
CA ARG A 262 4.45 -13.18 -20.63
C ARG A 262 5.93 -13.25 -20.22
N THR A 263 6.47 -12.14 -19.72
CA THR A 263 7.86 -12.09 -19.24
C THR A 263 8.04 -12.99 -18.02
N ILE A 264 7.16 -12.88 -17.03
CA ILE A 264 7.19 -13.72 -15.83
C ILE A 264 7.08 -15.20 -16.21
N PHE A 265 6.16 -15.54 -17.10
CA PHE A 265 6.01 -16.91 -17.59
C PHE A 265 7.29 -17.45 -18.23
N ALA A 266 7.94 -16.67 -19.10
CA ALA A 266 9.16 -17.10 -19.79
C ALA A 266 10.38 -17.20 -18.87
N LEU A 267 10.43 -16.42 -17.77
CA LEU A 267 11.55 -16.45 -16.83
C LEU A 267 11.43 -17.57 -15.79
N ILE A 268 10.21 -17.97 -15.43
CA ILE A 268 9.96 -18.98 -14.40
C ILE A 268 9.89 -20.38 -15.01
N LYS A 269 9.32 -20.54 -16.18
CA LYS A 269 9.21 -21.82 -16.90
C LYS A 269 10.48 -22.16 -17.66
#